data_081b168e7483b748ac596bd68587ba16
#
_entry.id   081b168e7483b748ac596bd68587ba16
#
_cell.length_a   1.000
_cell.length_b   1.000
_cell.length_c   1.000
_cell.angle_alpha   90.00
_cell.angle_beta   90.00
_cell.angle_gamma   90.00
#
_symmetry.space_group_name_H-M   'P 1'
#
loop_
_entity.id
_entity.type
_entity.pdbx_description
1 polymer ?
#
loop_
_entity_poly.entity_id
_entity_poly.type
_entity_poly.pdbx_seq_one_letter_code
_entity_poly.pdbx_strand_id
1 'polypeptide(L)'
;MKRFMQNSPKFLSMFFFFIIWEGVALYIDNSLLFPRVSEIFISLKDLITSGDFTLILWNTLSRFFISIVFSLILAIIFSVASYRYEIVGFLFFPFIIFLRAVPTIAIIIVVLIWSSVERVPIVVGMLILFPILYESILGGIKNVDKNLLKMSKVFKVPTKRVVRDIYIPSIYYSISSNIPSYIGLTFKVIIAGEVLSQESLSIGGEIFINKIYLESSNIFAWIIVVIVLNYLLEKGLKTINSRVCRWEK
;
A
#
# COMPACT_ATOMS: atom_id res chain seq x y z
N MET A 1 1.78 1.57 -36.10
CA MET A 1 0.48 0.90 -36.23
C MET A 1 0.25 -0.18 -35.18
N LYS A 2 1.14 -1.13 -34.88
CA LYS A 2 0.94 -2.20 -33.88
C LYS A 2 0.65 -1.71 -32.44
N ARG A 3 1.24 -0.61 -31.98
CA ARG A 3 0.98 -0.02 -30.65
C ARG A 3 -0.42 0.62 -30.51
N PHE A 4 -0.99 1.11 -31.61
CA PHE A 4 -2.33 1.70 -31.65
C PHE A 4 -3.42 0.62 -31.57
N MET A 5 -3.23 -0.52 -32.25
CA MET A 5 -4.15 -1.66 -32.20
C MET A 5 -4.14 -2.39 -30.84
N GLN A 6 -3.04 -2.32 -30.09
CA GLN A 6 -2.92 -2.95 -28.77
C GLN A 6 -3.57 -2.13 -27.65
N ASN A 7 -3.77 -0.82 -27.85
CA ASN A 7 -4.43 0.07 -26.88
C ASN A 7 -5.92 0.33 -27.19
N SER A 8 -6.36 0.07 -28.43
CA SER A 8 -7.76 0.32 -28.83
C SER A 8 -8.80 -0.42 -27.98
N PRO A 9 -8.62 -1.69 -27.57
CA PRO A 9 -9.60 -2.37 -26.71
C PRO A 9 -9.67 -1.77 -25.30
N LYS A 10 -8.57 -1.20 -24.80
CA LYS A 10 -8.55 -0.55 -23.46
C LYS A 10 -9.31 0.77 -23.47
N PHE A 11 -9.16 1.59 -24.50
CA PHE A 11 -9.92 2.82 -24.66
C PHE A 11 -11.40 2.55 -24.89
N LEU A 12 -11.73 1.50 -25.66
CA LEU A 12 -13.11 1.11 -25.92
C LEU A 12 -13.79 0.61 -24.62
N SER A 13 -13.10 -0.19 -23.80
CA SER A 13 -13.64 -0.66 -22.53
C SER A 13 -13.84 0.50 -21.52
N MET A 14 -12.91 1.46 -21.50
CA MET A 14 -13.04 2.64 -20.64
C MET A 14 -14.20 3.54 -21.08
N PHE A 15 -14.37 3.75 -22.38
CA PHE A 15 -15.50 4.51 -22.93
C PHE A 15 -16.85 3.83 -22.64
N PHE A 16 -16.91 2.51 -22.79
CA PHE A 16 -18.10 1.73 -22.47
C PHE A 16 -18.46 1.79 -20.98
N PHE A 17 -17.45 1.78 -20.09
CA PHE A 17 -17.65 1.97 -18.66
C PHE A 17 -18.29 3.34 -18.35
N PHE A 18 -17.78 4.42 -18.97
CA PHE A 18 -18.37 5.75 -18.77
C PHE A 18 -19.80 5.89 -19.31
N ILE A 19 -20.11 5.23 -20.44
CA ILE A 19 -21.49 5.19 -20.96
C ILE A 19 -22.43 4.48 -20.00
N ILE A 20 -22.01 3.32 -19.47
CA ILE A 20 -22.81 2.59 -18.49
C ILE A 20 -23.00 3.43 -17.23
N TRP A 21 -21.92 4.06 -16.73
CA TRP A 21 -21.99 4.93 -15.57
C TRP A 21 -23.01 6.05 -15.75
N GLU A 22 -22.90 6.80 -16.84
CA GLU A 22 -23.81 7.91 -17.14
C GLU A 22 -25.25 7.43 -17.35
N GLY A 23 -25.44 6.28 -18.01
CA GLY A 23 -26.75 5.63 -18.17
C GLY A 23 -27.40 5.28 -16.83
N VAL A 24 -26.65 4.73 -15.89
CA VAL A 24 -27.11 4.44 -14.52
C VAL A 24 -27.42 5.73 -13.76
N ALA A 25 -26.56 6.74 -13.88
CA ALA A 25 -26.78 8.05 -13.24
C ALA A 25 -28.07 8.73 -13.73
N LEU A 26 -28.32 8.65 -15.04
CA LEU A 26 -29.58 9.19 -15.64
C LEU A 26 -30.81 8.38 -15.23
N TYR A 27 -30.68 7.06 -15.08
CA TYR A 27 -31.78 6.19 -14.66
C TYR A 27 -32.18 6.42 -13.20
N ILE A 28 -31.19 6.60 -12.31
CA ILE A 28 -31.44 6.86 -10.88
C ILE A 28 -31.94 8.29 -10.67
N ASP A 29 -31.50 9.24 -11.50
CA ASP A 29 -31.82 10.67 -11.47
C ASP A 29 -31.77 11.29 -10.06
N ASN A 30 -30.80 10.85 -9.28
CA ASN A 30 -30.54 11.34 -7.93
C ASN A 30 -29.04 11.44 -7.69
N SER A 31 -28.49 12.65 -7.80
CA SER A 31 -27.06 12.92 -7.65
C SER A 31 -26.53 12.66 -6.24
N LEU A 32 -27.40 12.68 -5.21
CA LEU A 32 -27.01 12.33 -3.84
C LEU A 32 -26.65 10.84 -3.71
N LEU A 33 -27.30 9.97 -4.48
CA LEU A 33 -27.03 8.53 -4.46
C LEU A 33 -25.97 8.13 -5.49
N PHE A 34 -26.12 8.62 -6.73
CA PHE A 34 -25.25 8.26 -7.83
C PHE A 34 -24.97 9.47 -8.75
N PRO A 35 -23.81 10.14 -8.57
CA PRO A 35 -23.53 11.39 -9.27
C PRO A 35 -23.20 11.14 -10.74
N ARG A 36 -23.50 12.14 -11.58
CA ARG A 36 -23.09 12.16 -12.98
C ARG A 36 -21.59 12.38 -13.10
N VAL A 37 -21.02 11.91 -14.18
CA VAL A 37 -19.57 12.05 -14.44
C VAL A 37 -19.16 13.53 -14.42
N SER A 38 -19.98 14.42 -14.96
CA SER A 38 -19.74 15.87 -14.95
C SER A 38 -19.67 16.46 -13.54
N GLU A 39 -20.55 16.03 -12.63
CA GLU A 39 -20.58 16.49 -11.23
C GLU A 39 -19.31 16.06 -10.48
N ILE A 40 -18.84 14.82 -10.72
CA ILE A 40 -17.58 14.32 -10.13
C ILE A 40 -16.39 15.18 -10.59
N PHE A 41 -16.32 15.56 -11.87
CA PHE A 41 -15.23 16.41 -12.36
C PHE A 41 -15.29 17.83 -11.81
N ILE A 42 -16.47 18.39 -11.61
CA ILE A 42 -16.64 19.69 -10.95
C ILE A 42 -16.15 19.61 -9.52
N SER A 43 -16.65 18.63 -8.74
CA SER A 43 -16.19 18.36 -7.36
C SER A 43 -14.68 18.15 -7.28
N LEU A 44 -14.10 17.40 -8.22
CA LEU A 44 -12.65 17.18 -8.27
C LEU A 44 -11.88 18.49 -8.48
N LYS A 45 -12.36 19.38 -9.35
CA LYS A 45 -11.76 20.69 -9.56
C LYS A 45 -11.83 21.53 -8.29
N ASP A 46 -13.01 21.61 -7.66
CA ASP A 46 -13.22 22.40 -6.45
C ASP A 46 -12.36 21.87 -5.29
N LEU A 47 -12.23 20.55 -5.17
CA LEU A 47 -11.38 19.87 -4.20
C LEU A 47 -9.89 20.22 -4.41
N ILE A 48 -9.37 20.17 -5.64
CA ILE A 48 -7.97 20.49 -5.95
C ILE A 48 -7.68 21.99 -5.69
N THR A 49 -8.65 22.85 -5.87
CA THR A 49 -8.50 24.30 -5.64
C THR A 49 -8.76 24.71 -4.18
N SER A 50 -9.22 23.79 -3.33
CA SER A 50 -9.39 24.04 -1.90
C SER A 50 -8.07 24.28 -1.20
N GLY A 51 -8.05 25.19 -0.21
CA GLY A 51 -6.84 25.55 0.53
C GLY A 51 -6.23 24.37 1.31
N ASP A 52 -7.06 23.43 1.75
CA ASP A 52 -6.66 22.32 2.60
C ASP A 52 -6.22 21.06 1.82
N PHE A 53 -6.41 21.03 0.50
CA PHE A 53 -6.11 19.86 -0.33
C PHE A 53 -4.70 19.31 -0.12
N THR A 54 -3.70 20.19 -0.19
CA THR A 54 -2.30 19.79 -0.05
C THR A 54 -1.97 19.29 1.36
N LEU A 55 -2.59 19.87 2.39
CA LEU A 55 -2.41 19.45 3.78
C LEU A 55 -3.02 18.07 4.03
N ILE A 56 -4.22 17.82 3.52
CA ILE A 56 -4.92 16.53 3.58
C ILE A 56 -4.07 15.43 2.93
N LEU A 57 -3.57 15.71 1.71
CA LEU A 57 -2.70 14.76 1.00
C LEU A 57 -1.43 14.48 1.80
N TRP A 58 -0.77 15.52 2.31
CA TRP A 58 0.46 15.37 3.07
C TRP A 58 0.26 14.54 4.34
N ASN A 59 -0.81 14.76 5.07
CA ASN A 59 -1.13 14.01 6.27
C ASN A 59 -1.33 12.52 5.99
N THR A 60 -2.15 12.17 4.99
CA THR A 60 -2.36 10.75 4.60
C THR A 60 -1.06 10.11 4.07
N LEU A 61 -0.30 10.82 3.23
CA LEU A 61 0.98 10.32 2.70
C LEU A 61 2.03 10.15 3.80
N SER A 62 2.11 11.08 4.76
CA SER A 62 3.04 10.95 5.88
C SER A 62 2.75 9.70 6.73
N ARG A 63 1.49 9.44 7.05
CA ARG A 63 1.06 8.22 7.75
C ARG A 63 1.42 6.96 6.97
N PHE A 64 1.21 6.99 5.66
CA PHE A 64 1.58 5.89 4.77
C PHE A 64 3.08 5.59 4.82
N PHE A 65 3.94 6.59 4.66
CA PHE A 65 5.39 6.39 4.71
C PHE A 65 5.87 5.96 6.09
N ILE A 66 5.33 6.55 7.15
CA ILE A 66 5.65 6.17 8.54
C ILE A 66 5.31 4.69 8.76
N SER A 67 4.12 4.24 8.35
CA SER A 67 3.71 2.82 8.46
C SER A 67 4.65 1.88 7.73
N ILE A 68 5.05 2.20 6.51
CA ILE A 68 6.00 1.38 5.72
C ILE A 68 7.36 1.29 6.42
N VAL A 69 7.90 2.42 6.87
CA VAL A 69 9.21 2.47 7.52
C VAL A 69 9.21 1.62 8.80
N PHE A 70 8.21 1.79 9.67
CA PHE A 70 8.11 1.00 10.89
C PHE A 70 7.89 -0.49 10.60
N SER A 71 7.01 -0.84 9.64
CA SER A 71 6.81 -2.22 9.21
C SER A 71 8.09 -2.85 8.71
N LEU A 72 8.85 -2.13 7.88
CA LEU A 72 10.10 -2.63 7.31
C LEU A 72 11.16 -2.85 8.39
N ILE A 73 11.34 -1.90 9.31
CA ILE A 73 12.28 -2.02 10.41
C ILE A 73 11.96 -3.25 11.27
N LEU A 74 10.71 -3.39 11.71
CA LEU A 74 10.28 -4.53 12.51
C LEU A 74 10.43 -5.85 11.74
N ALA A 75 10.03 -5.87 10.46
CA ALA A 75 10.15 -7.05 9.62
C ALA A 75 11.61 -7.50 9.46
N ILE A 76 12.55 -6.57 9.26
CA ILE A 76 13.98 -6.89 9.20
C ILE A 76 14.46 -7.49 10.53
N ILE A 77 14.17 -6.83 11.65
CA ILE A 77 14.61 -7.25 12.98
C ILE A 77 14.12 -8.67 13.27
N PHE A 78 12.80 -8.90 13.13
CA PHE A 78 12.21 -10.19 13.48
C PHE A 78 12.51 -11.29 12.47
N SER A 79 12.66 -11.00 11.18
CA SER A 79 13.06 -11.99 10.18
C SER A 79 14.51 -12.46 10.40
N VAL A 80 15.44 -11.54 10.69
CA VAL A 80 16.82 -11.87 10.98
C VAL A 80 16.92 -12.66 12.30
N ALA A 81 16.17 -12.26 13.33
CA ALA A 81 16.10 -12.97 14.59
C ALA A 81 15.54 -14.40 14.41
N SER A 82 14.46 -14.55 13.63
CA SER A 82 13.85 -15.87 13.34
C SER A 82 14.75 -16.76 12.48
N TYR A 83 15.56 -16.17 11.60
CA TYR A 83 16.55 -16.94 10.86
C TYR A 83 17.72 -17.41 11.75
N ARG A 84 18.15 -16.58 12.69
CA ARG A 84 19.28 -16.87 13.57
C ARG A 84 18.91 -17.81 14.74
N TYR A 85 17.68 -17.67 15.24
CA TYR A 85 17.16 -18.41 16.40
C TYR A 85 15.83 -19.07 16.05
N GLU A 86 15.83 -20.39 15.88
CA GLU A 86 14.63 -21.17 15.51
C GLU A 86 13.47 -20.97 16.49
N ILE A 87 13.79 -20.79 17.78
CA ILE A 87 12.78 -20.54 18.82
C ILE A 87 12.00 -19.24 18.56
N VAL A 88 12.66 -18.20 18.06
CA VAL A 88 12.00 -16.93 17.70
C VAL A 88 11.04 -17.16 16.53
N GLY A 89 11.47 -17.88 15.51
CA GLY A 89 10.61 -18.24 14.38
C GLY A 89 9.38 -19.05 14.81
N PHE A 90 9.58 -20.01 15.72
CA PHE A 90 8.49 -20.82 16.27
C PHE A 90 7.48 -19.98 17.07
N LEU A 91 7.96 -19.08 17.93
CA LEU A 91 7.10 -18.21 18.73
C LEU A 91 6.35 -17.16 17.90
N PHE A 92 6.98 -16.65 16.83
CA PHE A 92 6.36 -15.66 15.95
C PHE A 92 5.37 -16.23 14.94
N PHE A 93 5.51 -17.51 14.61
CA PHE A 93 4.65 -18.17 13.62
C PHE A 93 3.13 -18.02 13.89
N PRO A 94 2.61 -18.34 15.09
CA PRO A 94 1.18 -18.17 15.38
C PRO A 94 0.75 -16.70 15.33
N PHE A 95 1.61 -15.76 15.74
CA PHE A 95 1.32 -14.34 15.67
C PHE A 95 1.19 -13.82 14.23
N ILE A 96 2.07 -14.26 13.35
CA ILE A 96 2.00 -13.93 11.91
C ILE A 96 0.70 -14.48 11.29
N ILE A 97 0.34 -15.73 11.59
CA ILE A 97 -0.91 -16.33 11.12
C ILE A 97 -2.11 -15.55 11.64
N PHE A 98 -2.12 -15.19 12.93
CA PHE A 98 -3.19 -14.40 13.54
C PHE A 98 -3.38 -13.07 12.81
N LEU A 99 -2.33 -12.27 12.61
CA LEU A 99 -2.42 -10.97 11.93
C LEU A 99 -2.93 -11.09 10.48
N ARG A 100 -2.68 -12.20 9.81
CA ARG A 100 -3.14 -12.44 8.42
C ARG A 100 -4.57 -12.97 8.35
N ALA A 101 -5.00 -13.68 9.38
CA ALA A 101 -6.34 -14.31 9.41
C ALA A 101 -7.43 -13.34 9.88
N VAL A 102 -7.06 -12.37 10.73
CA VAL A 102 -8.04 -11.42 11.29
C VAL A 102 -8.48 -10.41 10.23
N PRO A 103 -9.79 -10.16 10.07
CA PRO A 103 -10.29 -9.13 9.18
C PRO A 103 -9.73 -7.75 9.54
N THR A 104 -9.27 -7.00 8.55
CA THR A 104 -8.66 -5.66 8.74
C THR A 104 -9.54 -4.72 9.57
N ILE A 105 -10.86 -4.74 9.33
CA ILE A 105 -11.82 -3.92 10.07
C ILE A 105 -11.78 -4.24 11.58
N ALA A 106 -11.67 -5.51 11.96
CA ALA A 106 -11.58 -5.90 13.36
C ALA A 106 -10.29 -5.37 14.00
N ILE A 107 -9.16 -5.41 13.27
CA ILE A 107 -7.90 -4.83 13.74
C ILE A 107 -8.04 -3.33 13.95
N ILE A 108 -8.67 -2.60 13.03
CA ILE A 108 -8.90 -1.15 13.15
C ILE A 108 -9.68 -0.84 14.42
N ILE A 109 -10.80 -1.57 14.67
CA ILE A 109 -11.65 -1.35 15.85
C ILE A 109 -10.87 -1.62 17.15
N VAL A 110 -10.09 -2.68 17.20
CA VAL A 110 -9.27 -3.00 18.38
C VAL A 110 -8.20 -1.92 18.62
N VAL A 111 -7.55 -1.46 17.58
CA VAL A 111 -6.54 -0.38 17.68
C VAL A 111 -7.18 0.94 18.13
N LEU A 112 -8.40 1.24 17.68
CA LEU A 112 -9.16 2.42 18.13
C LEU A 112 -9.41 2.46 19.64
N ILE A 113 -9.54 1.29 20.29
CA ILE A 113 -9.74 1.21 21.75
C ILE A 113 -8.45 1.62 22.50
N TRP A 114 -7.28 1.33 21.95
CA TRP A 114 -6.00 1.48 22.65
C TRP A 114 -5.14 2.66 22.16
N SER A 115 -5.50 3.28 21.04
CA SER A 115 -4.70 4.31 20.41
C SER A 115 -5.48 5.60 20.19
N SER A 116 -4.76 6.73 20.11
CA SER A 116 -5.38 7.99 19.68
C SER A 116 -5.79 7.92 18.20
N VAL A 117 -6.85 8.62 17.85
CA VAL A 117 -7.44 8.69 16.50
C VAL A 117 -6.37 8.88 15.41
N GLU A 118 -5.46 9.83 15.62
CA GLU A 118 -4.38 10.18 14.68
C GLU A 118 -3.40 9.02 14.38
N ARG A 119 -3.20 8.12 15.37
CA ARG A 119 -2.24 7.02 15.27
C ARG A 119 -2.84 5.75 14.70
N VAL A 120 -4.16 5.61 14.74
CA VAL A 120 -4.86 4.40 14.26
C VAL A 120 -4.45 4.00 12.85
N PRO A 121 -4.47 4.89 11.83
CA PRO A 121 -4.10 4.52 10.47
C PRO A 121 -2.66 4.01 10.38
N ILE A 122 -1.73 4.64 11.13
CA ILE A 122 -0.32 4.27 11.16
C ILE A 122 -0.14 2.86 11.73
N VAL A 123 -0.73 2.61 12.91
CA VAL A 123 -0.60 1.33 13.62
C VAL A 123 -1.22 0.20 12.81
N VAL A 124 -2.40 0.42 12.23
CA VAL A 124 -3.09 -0.60 11.43
C VAL A 124 -2.31 -0.87 10.14
N GLY A 125 -1.85 0.17 9.43
CA GLY A 125 -0.99 0.01 8.28
C GLY A 125 0.27 -0.79 8.58
N MET A 126 0.89 -0.52 9.74
CA MET A 126 2.05 -1.27 10.22
C MET A 126 1.70 -2.74 10.51
N LEU A 127 0.62 -3.02 11.22
CA LEU A 127 0.23 -4.39 11.59
C LEU A 127 -0.13 -5.25 10.38
N ILE A 128 -0.72 -4.68 9.34
CA ILE A 128 -1.10 -5.40 8.12
C ILE A 128 0.11 -5.64 7.20
N LEU A 129 1.00 -4.65 7.07
CA LEU A 129 2.15 -4.77 6.19
C LEU A 129 3.28 -5.61 6.81
N PHE A 130 3.45 -5.56 8.13
CA PHE A 130 4.51 -6.24 8.85
C PHE A 130 4.60 -7.75 8.55
N PRO A 131 3.54 -8.57 8.66
CA PRO A 131 3.64 -10.01 8.41
C PRO A 131 4.04 -10.33 6.97
N ILE A 132 3.60 -9.53 6.01
CA ILE A 132 3.90 -9.73 4.60
C ILE A 132 5.38 -9.44 4.32
N LEU A 133 5.92 -8.35 4.86
CA LEU A 133 7.34 -8.02 4.76
C LEU A 133 8.20 -9.02 5.53
N TYR A 134 7.77 -9.45 6.72
CA TYR A 134 8.46 -10.48 7.50
C TYR A 134 8.65 -11.78 6.70
N GLU A 135 7.59 -12.29 6.10
CA GLU A 135 7.66 -13.51 5.28
C GLU A 135 8.53 -13.31 4.04
N SER A 136 8.42 -12.16 3.37
CA SER A 136 9.24 -11.86 2.19
C SER A 136 10.72 -11.78 2.53
N ILE A 137 11.07 -11.11 3.63
CA ILE A 137 12.48 -11.00 4.08
C ILE A 137 13.00 -12.35 4.53
N LEU A 138 12.24 -13.07 5.36
CA LEU A 138 12.64 -14.40 5.83
C LEU A 138 12.79 -15.38 4.67
N GLY A 139 11.89 -15.33 3.68
CA GLY A 139 12.00 -16.10 2.45
C GLY A 139 13.25 -15.74 1.64
N GLY A 140 13.52 -14.44 1.49
CA GLY A 140 14.74 -13.96 0.83
C GLY A 140 16.02 -14.47 1.51
N ILE A 141 16.04 -14.51 2.85
CA ILE A 141 17.19 -15.06 3.60
C ILE A 141 17.31 -16.58 3.41
N LYS A 142 16.19 -17.32 3.50
CA LYS A 142 16.18 -18.79 3.41
C LYS A 142 16.46 -19.32 2.00
N ASN A 143 16.11 -18.55 0.97
CA ASN A 143 16.26 -18.92 -0.44
C ASN A 143 17.66 -18.60 -1.02
N VAL A 144 18.58 -18.08 -0.21
CA VAL A 144 19.97 -17.90 -0.64
C VAL A 144 20.57 -19.25 -1.05
N ASP A 145 21.25 -19.28 -2.21
CA ASP A 145 21.90 -20.47 -2.72
C ASP A 145 22.95 -21.00 -1.73
N LYS A 146 22.71 -22.23 -1.27
CA LYS A 146 23.62 -22.92 -0.33
C LYS A 146 25.03 -23.12 -0.89
N ASN A 147 25.19 -23.19 -2.21
CA ASN A 147 26.49 -23.33 -2.85
C ASN A 147 27.30 -22.03 -2.75
N LEU A 148 26.63 -20.86 -2.93
CA LEU A 148 27.28 -19.57 -2.70
C LEU A 148 27.76 -19.43 -1.26
N LEU A 149 26.97 -19.89 -0.28
CA LEU A 149 27.35 -19.87 1.13
C LEU A 149 28.51 -20.85 1.42
N LYS A 150 28.55 -22.03 0.77
CA LYS A 150 29.67 -22.95 0.88
C LYS A 150 30.95 -22.36 0.28
N MET A 151 30.86 -21.77 -0.92
CA MET A 151 31.96 -21.06 -1.56
C MET A 151 32.53 -19.96 -0.66
N SER A 152 31.67 -19.13 -0.11
CA SER A 152 32.10 -18.04 0.78
C SER A 152 32.88 -18.52 1.99
N LYS A 153 32.52 -19.70 2.53
CA LYS A 153 33.26 -20.35 3.63
C LYS A 153 34.61 -20.89 3.18
N VAL A 154 34.68 -21.57 2.04
CA VAL A 154 35.93 -22.10 1.46
C VAL A 154 36.96 -20.99 1.22
N PHE A 155 36.50 -19.88 0.63
CA PHE A 155 37.33 -18.71 0.35
C PHE A 155 37.51 -17.76 1.56
N LYS A 156 37.02 -18.16 2.77
CA LYS A 156 37.12 -17.37 4.02
C LYS A 156 36.65 -15.93 3.84
N VAL A 157 35.58 -15.73 3.06
CA VAL A 157 35.00 -14.40 2.83
C VAL A 157 34.48 -13.83 4.16
N PRO A 158 34.82 -12.58 4.53
CA PRO A 158 34.35 -11.98 5.77
C PRO A 158 32.80 -11.92 5.81
N THR A 159 32.21 -12.21 6.99
CA THR A 159 30.74 -12.23 7.19
C THR A 159 30.05 -10.95 6.70
N LYS A 160 30.69 -9.80 6.91
CA LYS A 160 30.16 -8.50 6.44
C LYS A 160 29.98 -8.46 4.91
N ARG A 161 30.90 -9.07 4.14
CA ARG A 161 30.74 -9.18 2.68
C ARG A 161 29.66 -10.19 2.31
N VAL A 162 29.60 -11.34 2.99
CA VAL A 162 28.54 -12.33 2.75
C VAL A 162 27.16 -11.71 2.98
N VAL A 163 26.97 -10.92 4.03
CA VAL A 163 25.72 -10.21 4.28
C VAL A 163 25.42 -9.21 3.17
N ARG A 164 26.42 -8.38 2.83
CA ARG A 164 26.23 -7.29 1.84
C ARG A 164 26.01 -7.81 0.42
N ASP A 165 26.78 -8.81 0.00
CA ASP A 165 26.87 -9.21 -1.41
C ASP A 165 26.00 -10.45 -1.74
N ILE A 166 25.48 -11.16 -0.73
CA ILE A 166 24.63 -12.33 -0.92
C ILE A 166 23.26 -12.13 -0.26
N TYR A 167 23.18 -11.85 1.06
CA TYR A 167 21.90 -11.77 1.75
C TYR A 167 21.09 -10.52 1.38
N ILE A 168 21.72 -9.34 1.39
CA ILE A 168 21.00 -8.08 1.06
C ILE A 168 20.40 -8.11 -0.34
N PRO A 169 21.13 -8.52 -1.42
CA PRO A 169 20.53 -8.65 -2.74
C PRO A 169 19.37 -9.65 -2.81
N SER A 170 19.50 -10.81 -2.12
CA SER A 170 18.43 -11.81 -2.08
C SER A 170 17.18 -11.31 -1.39
N ILE A 171 17.30 -10.61 -0.26
CA ILE A 171 16.21 -9.97 0.46
C ILE A 171 15.57 -8.89 -0.43
N TYR A 172 16.40 -8.04 -1.02
CA TYR A 172 15.92 -6.96 -1.89
C TYR A 172 15.12 -7.51 -3.07
N TYR A 173 15.60 -8.56 -3.73
CA TYR A 173 14.87 -9.22 -4.82
C TYR A 173 13.52 -9.76 -4.36
N SER A 174 13.47 -10.42 -3.19
CA SER A 174 12.24 -10.96 -2.62
C SER A 174 11.19 -9.89 -2.31
N ILE A 175 11.62 -8.70 -1.84
CA ILE A 175 10.73 -7.57 -1.57
C ILE A 175 10.33 -6.88 -2.87
N SER A 176 11.28 -6.62 -3.77
CA SER A 176 11.11 -5.79 -4.97
C SER A 176 10.07 -6.34 -5.94
N SER A 177 9.93 -7.66 -6.04
CA SER A 177 8.93 -8.33 -6.87
C SER A 177 7.48 -7.98 -6.50
N ASN A 178 7.22 -7.64 -5.24
CA ASN A 178 5.88 -7.43 -4.70
C ASN A 178 5.61 -5.98 -4.24
N ILE A 179 6.53 -5.04 -4.49
CA ILE A 179 6.39 -3.63 -4.09
C ILE A 179 5.02 -3.03 -4.46
N PRO A 180 4.48 -3.20 -5.69
CA PRO A 180 3.17 -2.64 -6.05
C PRO A 180 2.05 -3.14 -5.14
N SER A 181 2.05 -4.43 -4.81
CA SER A 181 1.05 -5.03 -3.92
C SER A 181 1.14 -4.48 -2.50
N TYR A 182 2.36 -4.27 -1.99
CA TYR A 182 2.58 -3.68 -0.67
C TYR A 182 2.06 -2.25 -0.59
N ILE A 183 2.34 -1.43 -1.60
CA ILE A 183 1.86 -0.05 -1.70
C ILE A 183 0.34 -0.01 -1.72
N GLY A 184 -0.26 -0.72 -2.69
CA GLY A 184 -1.71 -0.69 -2.88
C GLY A 184 -2.47 -1.20 -1.65
N LEU A 185 -1.97 -2.27 -0.99
CA LEU A 185 -2.58 -2.78 0.23
C LEU A 185 -2.46 -1.76 1.37
N THR A 186 -1.25 -1.28 1.65
CA THR A 186 -1.00 -0.35 2.77
C THR A 186 -1.80 0.94 2.59
N PHE A 187 -1.84 1.50 1.38
CA PHE A 187 -2.58 2.73 1.12
C PHE A 187 -4.08 2.57 1.35
N LYS A 188 -4.67 1.45 0.88
CA LYS A 188 -6.08 1.13 1.15
C LYS A 188 -6.37 0.98 2.65
N VAL A 189 -5.49 0.34 3.37
CA VAL A 189 -5.63 0.11 4.82
C VAL A 189 -5.52 1.41 5.60
N ILE A 190 -4.60 2.29 5.22
CA ILE A 190 -4.45 3.63 5.83
C ILE A 190 -5.76 4.42 5.67
N ILE A 191 -6.28 4.51 4.44
CA ILE A 191 -7.53 5.24 4.17
C ILE A 191 -8.70 4.61 4.95
N ALA A 192 -8.80 3.28 4.99
CA ALA A 192 -9.83 2.62 5.80
C ALA A 192 -9.69 2.93 7.30
N GLY A 193 -8.46 3.00 7.80
CA GLY A 193 -8.15 3.44 9.16
C GLY A 193 -8.60 4.87 9.42
N GLU A 194 -8.30 5.81 8.51
CA GLU A 194 -8.71 7.20 8.60
C GLU A 194 -10.24 7.36 8.58
N VAL A 195 -10.94 6.62 7.69
CA VAL A 195 -12.42 6.62 7.61
C VAL A 195 -13.04 6.16 8.91
N LEU A 196 -12.56 5.03 9.46
CA LEU A 196 -13.13 4.44 10.67
C LEU A 196 -12.75 5.20 11.96
N SER A 197 -11.57 5.79 11.98
CA SER A 197 -11.14 6.65 13.10
C SER A 197 -11.70 8.07 13.00
N GLN A 198 -12.34 8.43 11.88
CA GLN A 198 -12.87 9.79 11.63
C GLN A 198 -11.78 10.86 11.77
N GLU A 199 -10.59 10.54 11.28
CA GLU A 199 -9.42 11.41 11.43
C GLU A 199 -9.59 12.69 10.60
N SER A 200 -9.53 13.83 11.26
CA SER A 200 -9.65 15.14 10.61
C SER A 200 -8.46 15.41 9.67
N LEU A 201 -8.67 16.26 8.68
CA LEU A 201 -7.64 16.66 7.70
C LEU A 201 -6.91 15.46 7.09
N SER A 202 -7.67 14.45 6.70
CA SER A 202 -7.18 13.25 6.01
C SER A 202 -8.10 12.86 4.85
N ILE A 203 -7.61 12.10 3.88
CA ILE A 203 -8.44 11.62 2.76
C ILE A 203 -9.61 10.78 3.28
N GLY A 204 -9.35 9.89 4.25
CA GLY A 204 -10.41 9.07 4.85
C GLY A 204 -11.41 9.87 5.65
N GLY A 205 -10.96 10.90 6.38
CA GLY A 205 -11.84 11.81 7.12
C GLY A 205 -12.76 12.59 6.20
N GLU A 206 -12.24 13.09 5.08
CA GLU A 206 -13.05 13.77 4.06
C GLU A 206 -14.09 12.83 3.44
N ILE A 207 -13.72 11.60 3.11
CA ILE A 207 -14.68 10.60 2.63
C ILE A 207 -15.78 10.35 3.67
N PHE A 208 -15.42 10.27 4.96
CA PHE A 208 -16.38 10.07 6.04
C PHE A 208 -17.33 11.26 6.19
N ILE A 209 -16.82 12.49 6.18
CA ILE A 209 -17.62 13.73 6.29
C ILE A 209 -18.57 13.86 5.10
N ASN A 210 -18.08 13.70 3.88
CA ASN A 210 -18.92 13.76 2.68
C ASN A 210 -20.02 12.67 2.65
N LYS A 211 -19.75 11.49 3.27
CA LYS A 211 -20.78 10.47 3.49
C LYS A 211 -21.89 10.96 4.42
N ILE A 212 -21.56 11.68 5.50
CA ILE A 212 -22.57 12.21 6.44
C ILE A 212 -23.45 13.25 5.77
N TYR A 213 -22.85 14.11 4.94
CA TYR A 213 -23.58 15.16 4.21
C TYR A 213 -24.24 14.64 2.92
N LEU A 214 -24.11 13.36 2.58
CA LEU A 214 -24.64 12.74 1.36
C LEU A 214 -24.07 13.38 0.07
N GLU A 215 -22.87 13.92 0.14
CA GLU A 215 -22.16 14.52 -1.00
C GLU A 215 -21.40 13.44 -1.81
N SER A 216 -22.16 12.61 -2.52
CA SER A 216 -21.57 11.48 -3.25
C SER A 216 -20.56 11.91 -4.32
N SER A 217 -20.76 13.04 -5.00
CA SER A 217 -19.82 13.56 -5.99
C SER A 217 -18.43 13.83 -5.40
N ASN A 218 -18.37 14.36 -4.18
CA ASN A 218 -17.12 14.60 -3.46
C ASN A 218 -16.43 13.27 -3.03
N ILE A 219 -17.22 12.29 -2.60
CA ILE A 219 -16.68 10.95 -2.28
C ILE A 219 -16.00 10.35 -3.52
N PHE A 220 -16.66 10.39 -4.69
CA PHE A 220 -16.08 9.89 -5.93
C PHE A 220 -14.88 10.71 -6.40
N ALA A 221 -14.86 12.00 -6.18
CA ALA A 221 -13.71 12.86 -6.45
C ALA A 221 -12.50 12.43 -5.59
N TRP A 222 -12.69 12.18 -4.29
CA TRP A 222 -11.64 11.64 -3.43
C TRP A 222 -11.16 10.25 -3.85
N ILE A 223 -12.06 9.36 -4.31
CA ILE A 223 -11.69 8.05 -4.84
C ILE A 223 -10.79 8.20 -6.07
N ILE A 224 -11.07 9.15 -6.97
CA ILE A 224 -10.20 9.44 -8.12
C ILE A 224 -8.82 9.90 -7.64
N VAL A 225 -8.74 10.80 -6.66
CA VAL A 225 -7.48 11.25 -6.06
C VAL A 225 -6.68 10.06 -5.51
N VAL A 226 -7.34 9.16 -4.77
CA VAL A 226 -6.73 7.94 -4.22
C VAL A 226 -6.17 7.04 -5.31
N ILE A 227 -6.92 6.82 -6.40
CA ILE A 227 -6.46 6.00 -7.54
C ILE A 227 -5.23 6.62 -8.19
N VAL A 228 -5.25 7.94 -8.43
CA VAL A 228 -4.12 8.66 -9.02
C VAL A 228 -2.89 8.61 -8.12
N LEU A 229 -3.06 8.85 -6.82
CA LEU A 229 -1.97 8.77 -5.86
C LEU A 229 -1.36 7.36 -5.79
N ASN A 230 -2.20 6.33 -5.70
CA ASN A 230 -1.70 4.95 -5.69
C ASN A 230 -0.89 4.63 -6.96
N TYR A 231 -1.40 5.03 -8.13
CA TYR A 231 -0.68 4.87 -9.40
C TYR A 231 0.66 5.61 -9.42
N LEU A 232 0.69 6.85 -8.92
CA LEU A 232 1.93 7.65 -8.86
C LEU A 232 2.96 7.03 -7.90
N LEU A 233 2.51 6.56 -6.73
CA LEU A 233 3.34 5.86 -5.75
C LEU A 233 3.94 4.57 -6.34
N GLU A 234 3.11 3.74 -6.99
CA GLU A 234 3.56 2.51 -7.64
C GLU A 234 4.57 2.80 -8.75
N LYS A 235 4.28 3.77 -9.61
CA LYS A 235 5.16 4.16 -10.73
C LYS A 235 6.48 4.74 -10.23
N GLY A 236 6.42 5.60 -9.21
CA GLY A 236 7.60 6.19 -8.59
C GLY A 236 8.54 5.13 -8.02
N LEU A 237 8.00 4.20 -7.22
CA LEU A 237 8.80 3.14 -6.61
C LEU A 237 9.29 2.10 -7.63
N LYS A 238 8.50 1.76 -8.66
CA LYS A 238 8.99 0.93 -9.77
C LYS A 238 10.16 1.58 -10.51
N THR A 239 10.11 2.88 -10.70
CA THR A 239 11.20 3.62 -11.36
C THR A 239 12.47 3.63 -10.52
N ILE A 240 12.34 3.81 -9.21
CA ILE A 240 13.47 3.71 -8.27
C ILE A 240 14.03 2.29 -8.29
N ASN A 241 13.15 1.28 -8.19
CA ASN A 241 13.54 -0.12 -8.20
C ASN A 241 14.30 -0.52 -9.46
N SER A 242 13.85 -0.09 -10.64
CA SER A 242 14.51 -0.38 -11.92
C SER A 242 15.91 0.24 -12.06
N ARG A 243 16.21 1.31 -11.33
CA ARG A 243 17.54 1.94 -11.28
C ARG A 243 18.49 1.21 -10.34
N VAL A 244 17.97 0.60 -9.29
CA VAL A 244 18.74 -0.15 -8.29
C VAL A 244 19.05 -1.57 -8.81
N CYS A 245 18.11 -2.23 -9.48
CA CYS A 245 18.26 -3.56 -10.08
C CYS A 245 18.99 -3.50 -11.45
N ARG A 246 20.11 -2.81 -11.56
CA ARG A 246 20.97 -2.83 -12.77
C ARG A 246 21.68 -4.19 -13.02
N TRP A 247 21.51 -5.15 -12.16
CA TRP A 247 22.18 -6.47 -12.18
C TRP A 247 21.43 -7.51 -13.03
N GLU A 248 20.28 -7.14 -13.63
CA GLU A 248 19.46 -8.03 -14.49
C GLU A 248 19.71 -7.84 -16.00
N LYS A 249 20.83 -7.20 -16.40
CA LYS A 249 21.22 -7.11 -17.83
C LYS A 249 22.53 -7.81 -18.09
#